data_1fe066d36909b9e83812d6013f4f4cd0
#
_entry.id   1fe066d36909b9e83812d6013f4f4cd0
#
_cell.length_a   1.000
_cell.length_b   1.000
_cell.length_c   1.000
_cell.angle_alpha   90.00
_cell.angle_beta   90.00
_cell.angle_gamma   90.00
#
_symmetry.space_group_name_H-M   'P 1'
#
loop_
_entity.id
_entity.type
_entity.pdbx_description
1 polymer ?
#
loop_
_entity_poly.entity_id
_entity_poly.type
_entity_poly.pdbx_seq_one_letter_code
_entity_poly.pdbx_strand_id
1 'polypeptide(L)'
;MARTTGTVKWFNNTKGYGFISQPSGADVFVHYSAIQEKGYKTLREGERVEFDVKMGPRGPQAENVVRLEIQQQQQQQQAMA
;
A
#
# COMPACT_ATOMS: atom_id res chain seq x y z
N MET A 1 15.79 -4.04 -8.38
CA MET A 1 14.64 -4.02 -7.72
C MET A 1 13.81 -2.86 -8.02
N ALA A 2 12.82 -3.04 -8.76
CA ALA A 2 11.97 -1.96 -9.18
C ALA A 2 10.87 -1.77 -8.17
N ARG A 3 10.65 -0.54 -7.75
CA ARG A 3 9.50 -0.24 -6.95
C ARG A 3 8.36 0.14 -7.87
N THR A 4 7.15 -0.12 -7.40
CA THR A 4 5.99 0.18 -8.19
C THR A 4 4.97 0.93 -7.34
N THR A 5 4.06 1.61 -7.99
CA THR A 5 3.03 2.38 -7.32
C THR A 5 1.68 1.75 -7.63
N GLY A 6 0.82 1.69 -6.64
CA GLY A 6 -0.51 1.15 -6.85
C GLY A 6 -1.52 1.80 -5.95
N THR A 7 -2.74 1.31 -6.05
CA THR A 7 -3.84 1.82 -5.26
C THR A 7 -4.45 0.66 -4.48
N VAL A 8 -4.69 0.88 -3.20
CA VAL A 8 -5.26 -0.16 -2.36
C VAL A 8 -6.69 -0.45 -2.80
N LYS A 9 -6.95 -1.69 -3.18
CA LYS A 9 -8.30 -2.10 -3.54
C LYS A 9 -9.15 -2.29 -2.29
N TRP A 10 -8.62 -2.99 -1.34
CA TRP A 10 -9.25 -3.15 -0.05
C TRP A 10 -8.23 -3.70 0.93
N PHE A 11 -8.51 -3.50 2.19
CA PHE A 11 -7.64 -4.01 3.25
C PHE A 11 -8.50 -4.34 4.46
N ASN A 12 -8.28 -5.53 5.01
CA ASN A 12 -9.02 -5.99 6.18
C ASN A 12 -8.17 -5.78 7.41
N ASN A 13 -8.53 -4.80 8.21
CA ASN A 13 -7.75 -4.45 9.39
C ASN A 13 -7.74 -5.55 10.43
N THR A 14 -8.83 -6.30 10.52
CA THR A 14 -8.93 -7.37 11.50
C THR A 14 -8.00 -8.52 11.16
N LYS A 15 -7.98 -8.91 9.90
CA LYS A 15 -7.15 -10.04 9.47
C LYS A 15 -5.77 -9.60 9.05
N GLY A 16 -5.58 -8.34 8.77
CA GLY A 16 -4.26 -7.79 8.49
C GLY A 16 -3.75 -8.02 7.09
N TYR A 17 -4.62 -8.10 6.09
CA TYR A 17 -4.18 -8.25 4.70
C TYR A 17 -5.16 -7.62 3.74
N GLY A 18 -4.70 -7.46 2.51
CA GLY A 18 -5.54 -6.90 1.48
C GLY A 18 -4.89 -7.02 0.12
N PHE A 19 -5.36 -6.23 -0.82
CA PHE A 19 -4.85 -6.26 -2.18
C PHE A 19 -4.64 -4.86 -2.71
N ILE A 20 -3.60 -4.72 -3.51
CA ILE A 20 -3.25 -3.47 -4.15
C ILE A 20 -3.39 -3.66 -5.65
N SER A 21 -4.07 -2.73 -6.29
CA SER A 21 -4.22 -2.72 -7.73
C SER A 21 -3.01 -2.01 -8.34
N GLN A 22 -2.38 -2.62 -9.34
CA GLN A 22 -1.26 -1.98 -10.01
C GLN A 22 -1.61 -1.74 -11.47
N PRO A 23 -0.96 -0.76 -12.10
CA PRO A 23 -1.35 -0.37 -13.46
C PRO A 23 -1.21 -1.47 -14.48
N SER A 24 -0.22 -2.32 -14.34
CA SER A 24 0.11 -3.21 -15.39
C SER A 24 -0.03 -4.66 -15.04
N GLY A 25 -0.99 -5.04 -14.29
CA GLY A 25 -1.05 -6.46 -14.07
C GLY A 25 -2.00 -6.88 -12.98
N ALA A 26 -1.70 -8.05 -12.43
CA ALA A 26 -2.57 -8.64 -11.43
C ALA A 26 -2.51 -7.87 -10.12
N ASP A 27 -3.54 -8.01 -9.33
CA ASP A 27 -3.54 -7.44 -8.00
C ASP A 27 -2.41 -8.02 -7.18
N VAL A 28 -1.89 -7.21 -6.28
CA VAL A 28 -0.75 -7.59 -5.45
C VAL A 28 -1.23 -7.80 -4.03
N PHE A 29 -0.92 -8.94 -3.47
CA PHE A 29 -1.28 -9.26 -2.10
C PHE A 29 -0.41 -8.43 -1.14
N VAL A 30 -1.01 -7.92 -0.08
CA VAL A 30 -0.27 -7.17 0.93
C VAL A 30 -0.68 -7.61 2.32
N HIS A 31 0.31 -7.80 3.18
CA HIS A 31 0.10 -8.16 4.57
C HIS A 31 0.59 -7.01 5.44
N TYR A 32 -0.01 -6.83 6.62
CA TYR A 32 0.35 -5.69 7.45
C TYR A 32 1.84 -5.67 7.80
N SER A 33 2.46 -6.83 7.86
CA SER A 33 3.87 -6.89 8.19
C SER A 33 4.75 -6.26 7.13
N ALA A 34 4.21 -6.05 5.93
CA ALA A 34 4.96 -5.42 4.85
C ALA A 34 4.82 -3.90 4.86
N ILE A 35 3.98 -3.35 5.70
CA ILE A 35 3.76 -1.91 5.74
C ILE A 35 4.82 -1.25 6.58
N GLN A 36 5.51 -0.28 5.98
CA GLN A 36 6.60 0.43 6.64
C GLN A 36 6.05 1.63 7.37
N GLU A 37 5.52 1.39 8.55
CA GLU A 37 4.94 2.47 9.32
C GLU A 37 5.13 2.22 10.79
N LYS A 38 5.30 3.27 11.53
CA LYS A 38 5.37 3.18 12.96
C LYS A 38 3.98 3.12 13.53
N GLY A 39 3.78 2.28 14.50
CA GLY A 39 2.50 2.19 15.18
C GLY A 39 1.50 1.38 14.40
N TYR A 40 0.34 1.95 14.20
CA TYR A 40 -0.77 1.22 13.61
C TYR A 40 -0.56 0.97 12.12
N LYS A 41 -0.51 -0.28 11.74
CA LYS A 41 -0.21 -0.66 10.36
C LYS A 41 -1.49 -1.03 9.64
N THR A 42 -2.00 -0.11 8.86
CA THR A 42 -3.23 -0.31 8.14
C THR A 42 -3.18 0.44 6.81
N LEU A 43 -4.05 0.05 5.91
CA LEU A 43 -4.21 0.74 4.63
C LEU A 43 -5.69 1.03 4.43
N ARG A 44 -5.95 2.06 3.65
CA ARG A 44 -7.32 2.44 3.34
C ARG A 44 -7.63 2.18 1.89
N GLU A 45 -8.85 1.81 1.63
CA GLU A 45 -9.32 1.61 0.26
C GLU A 45 -9.13 2.90 -0.54
N GLY A 46 -8.52 2.78 -1.72
CA GLY A 46 -8.28 3.93 -2.56
C GLY A 46 -6.97 4.67 -2.29
N GLU A 47 -6.24 4.27 -1.27
CA GLU A 47 -5.00 4.92 -0.91
C GLU A 47 -3.89 4.57 -1.88
N ARG A 48 -3.03 5.57 -2.20
CA ARG A 48 -1.89 5.32 -3.07
C ARG A 48 -0.70 4.87 -2.26
N VAL A 49 -0.02 3.85 -2.75
CA VAL A 49 1.13 3.28 -2.05
C VAL A 49 2.24 2.95 -3.04
N GLU A 50 3.46 2.92 -2.52
CA GLU A 50 4.62 2.50 -3.27
C GLU A 50 5.18 1.27 -2.60
N PHE A 51 5.62 0.30 -3.38
CA PHE A 51 6.05 -0.97 -2.81
C PHE A 51 6.93 -1.75 -3.78
N ASP A 52 7.61 -2.75 -3.24
CA ASP A 52 8.36 -3.72 -4.04
C ASP A 52 7.47 -4.93 -4.28
N VAL A 53 7.61 -5.54 -5.44
CA VAL A 53 6.85 -6.74 -5.77
C VAL A 53 7.75 -7.95 -5.64
N LYS A 54 7.25 -8.95 -4.93
CA LYS A 54 7.95 -10.20 -4.76
C LYS A 54 6.99 -11.33 -5.07
N MET A 55 7.45 -12.32 -5.79
CA MET A 55 6.60 -13.47 -6.11
C MET A 55 6.54 -14.40 -4.92
N GLY A 56 5.34 -14.69 -4.49
CA GLY A 56 5.10 -15.59 -3.38
C GLY A 56 4.25 -16.76 -3.80
N PRO A 57 3.91 -17.62 -2.85
CA PRO A 57 3.08 -18.80 -3.15
C PRO A 57 1.73 -18.47 -3.74
N ARG A 58 1.21 -17.30 -3.43
CA ARG A 58 -0.11 -16.88 -3.91
C ARG A 58 -0.03 -15.94 -5.09
N GLY A 59 1.17 -15.70 -5.59
CA GLY A 59 1.38 -14.77 -6.67
C GLY A 59 2.13 -13.54 -6.21
N PRO A 60 1.96 -12.40 -6.87
CA PRO A 60 2.72 -11.20 -6.49
C PRO A 60 2.34 -10.72 -5.09
N GLN A 61 3.36 -10.38 -4.32
CA GLN A 61 3.21 -9.86 -2.97
C GLN A 61 3.91 -8.53 -2.84
N ALA A 62 3.35 -7.63 -2.05
CA ALA A 62 3.97 -6.34 -1.79
C ALA A 62 4.89 -6.42 -0.60
N GLU A 63 6.02 -5.73 -0.69
CA GLU A 63 6.97 -5.59 0.40
C GLU A 63 7.36 -4.14 0.53
N ASN A 64 7.78 -3.76 1.72
CA ASN A 64 8.27 -2.40 1.98
C ASN A 64 7.27 -1.35 1.49
N VAL A 65 6.04 -1.53 1.90
CA VAL A 65 4.93 -0.68 1.46
C VAL A 65 4.99 0.66 2.17
N VAL A 66 4.94 1.74 1.40
CA VAL A 66 4.96 3.09 1.92
C VAL A 66 3.73 3.82 1.39
N ARG A 67 3.04 4.51 2.28
CA ARG A 67 1.85 5.25 1.90
C ARG A 67 2.23 6.60 1.35
N LEU A 68 1.83 6.85 0.12
CA LEU A 68 2.17 8.11 -0.54
C LEU A 68 1.15 9.19 -0.24
N GLU A 69 -0.06 8.80 -0.07
CA GLU A 69 -1.14 9.75 0.06
C GLU A 69 -1.11 10.55 1.34
N ILE A 70 -0.52 9.98 2.36
CA ILE A 70 -0.41 10.68 3.63
C ILE A 70 0.37 11.97 3.46
N GLN A 71 1.46 11.90 2.71
CA GLN A 71 2.27 13.10 2.49
C GLN A 71 1.49 14.14 1.70
N GLN A 72 0.73 13.70 0.73
CA GLN A 72 -0.05 14.63 -0.06
C GLN A 72 -1.13 15.30 0.77
N GLN A 73 -1.76 14.55 1.64
CA GLN A 73 -2.79 15.12 2.50
C GLN A 73 -2.23 16.19 3.41
N GLN A 74 -1.06 15.94 3.94
CA GLN A 74 -0.42 16.93 4.79
C GLN A 74 -0.14 18.22 4.04
N GLN A 75 0.33 18.10 2.82
CA GLN A 75 0.59 19.26 2.00
C GLN A 75 -0.69 20.04 1.72
N GLN A 76 -1.74 19.34 1.44
CA GLN A 76 -3.01 20.00 1.17
C GLN A 76 -3.52 20.75 2.37
N GLN A 77 -3.37 20.18 3.53
CA GLN A 77 -3.81 20.84 4.73
C GLN A 77 -3.04 22.13 4.97
N GLN A 78 -1.75 22.09 4.71
CA GLN A 78 -0.94 23.27 4.85
C GLN A 78 -1.36 24.35 3.88
N ALA A 79 -1.69 23.96 2.68
CA ALA A 79 -2.10 24.93 1.69
C ALA A 79 -3.39 25.62 2.08
N MET A 80 -4.23 24.93 2.77
CA MET A 80 -5.50 25.52 3.18
C MET A 80 -5.38 26.39 4.41
N ALA A 81 -4.37 26.15 5.17
CA ALA A 81 -4.16 26.99 6.32
C ALA A 81 -3.59 28.32 5.91
#